data_4b9fe548924acc0289757fca00d258cd
#
_entry.id   4b9fe548924acc0289757fca00d258cd
#
_cell.length_a   1.000
_cell.length_b   1.000
_cell.length_c   1.000
_cell.angle_alpha   90.00
_cell.angle_beta   90.00
_cell.angle_gamma   90.00
#
_symmetry.space_group_name_H-M   'P 1'
#
loop_
_entity.id
_entity.type
_entity.pdbx_description
1 polymer ?
#
loop_
_entity_poly.entity_id
_entity_poly.type
_entity_poly.pdbx_seq_one_letter_code
_entity_poly.pdbx_strand_id
1 'polypeptide(L)'
;MRRMLIAAALAAGLAAPALAQGTLRVAVGSSLNTLDPAKTTIGDEYIFVHLVFNGLTRIDRDLTTKPDLAVSWSASDDLKVWTFKLREGVKFHNGKPFSADDVVATMLRILDPATGSRVRANIAMVEKVEAIDPLTVRFTLSIPYAGFQDIFGERQLRILAKDETANASTKPVGTGPFRFKSWSPGDRLELERNPDYFEPGLPKLDGVTLRVIPEAAARVAGIESGAIDVLWNLPYETIDKFKSHPSVRADGTSTATWDGIILNNERAPFNDVRVRQALAATVDKEALVELVLFGQGAPTHSPIPPSHPYFNTELGFKKPDIAKAKKLLAEAGLPDGFEVTMQVPQEREQRVRLGVAVRDMAKAAGIRINIERVPFASYAANVAGKAQMYVDGYFARPTIDTALYPFYHSTGSWNRQLWLYANPRVDELLDLARKTNDESKRKAIFFEFQKVVDETVPSIIAYAALHANGVRKEVEGFHTTPMQWLELKEVSLKR
;
A
#
# COMPACT_ATOMS: atom_id res chain seq x y z
N MET A 1 -73.72 -24.60 9.44
CA MET A 1 -72.51 -24.19 10.17
C MET A 1 -71.32 -24.93 9.60
N ARG A 2 -70.57 -24.27 8.67
CA ARG A 2 -69.34 -24.81 8.02
C ARG A 2 -68.12 -24.19 8.71
N ARG A 3 -67.33 -25.03 9.36
CA ARG A 3 -66.03 -24.63 9.93
C ARG A 3 -65.01 -24.64 8.82
N MET A 4 -64.42 -23.43 8.46
CA MET A 4 -63.24 -23.27 7.66
C MET A 4 -62.02 -23.50 8.54
N LEU A 5 -61.21 -24.48 8.21
CA LEU A 5 -59.85 -24.67 8.73
C LEU A 5 -58.92 -23.91 7.81
N ILE A 6 -58.24 -22.89 8.36
CA ILE A 6 -57.14 -22.17 7.68
C ILE A 6 -55.85 -22.93 8.00
N ALA A 7 -55.25 -23.56 7.00
CA ALA A 7 -53.90 -24.16 7.08
C ALA A 7 -52.89 -23.08 6.80
N ALA A 8 -52.13 -22.64 7.80
CA ALA A 8 -50.95 -21.81 7.64
C ALA A 8 -49.76 -22.67 7.18
N ALA A 9 -49.37 -22.54 5.92
CA ALA A 9 -48.15 -23.16 5.41
C ALA A 9 -46.92 -22.31 5.84
N LEU A 10 -46.11 -22.81 6.79
CA LEU A 10 -44.77 -22.31 7.06
C LEU A 10 -43.87 -22.65 5.85
N ALA A 11 -43.54 -21.66 5.05
CA ALA A 11 -42.46 -21.78 4.07
C ALA A 11 -41.12 -21.70 4.81
N ALA A 12 -40.57 -22.83 5.21
CA ALA A 12 -39.18 -22.95 5.60
C ALA A 12 -38.33 -22.77 4.35
N GLY A 13 -37.75 -21.58 4.18
CA GLY A 13 -36.76 -21.33 3.14
C GLY A 13 -35.54 -22.22 3.36
N LEU A 14 -35.45 -23.29 2.60
CA LEU A 14 -34.24 -24.10 2.48
C LEU A 14 -33.18 -23.21 1.85
N ALA A 15 -32.26 -22.68 2.68
CA ALA A 15 -30.99 -22.12 2.19
C ALA A 15 -30.28 -23.28 1.49
N ALA A 16 -30.25 -23.26 0.16
CA ALA A 16 -29.45 -24.20 -0.61
C ALA A 16 -28.01 -24.09 -0.14
N PRO A 17 -27.31 -25.19 0.17
CA PRO A 17 -25.91 -25.15 0.49
C PRO A 17 -25.17 -24.52 -0.71
N ALA A 18 -24.40 -23.45 -0.47
CA ALA A 18 -23.55 -22.88 -1.48
C ALA A 18 -22.64 -24.00 -1.99
N LEU A 19 -22.77 -24.35 -3.28
CA LEU A 19 -21.95 -25.36 -3.91
C LEU A 19 -20.48 -24.99 -3.70
N ALA A 20 -19.70 -25.93 -3.18
CA ALA A 20 -18.27 -25.82 -3.01
C ALA A 20 -17.61 -25.37 -4.34
N GLN A 21 -16.95 -24.21 -4.32
CA GLN A 21 -16.41 -23.59 -5.55
C GLN A 21 -14.90 -23.83 -5.75
N GLY A 22 -14.30 -24.68 -4.91
CA GLY A 22 -12.90 -25.07 -5.00
C GLY A 22 -11.93 -24.09 -4.33
N THR A 23 -10.64 -24.48 -4.32
CA THR A 23 -9.53 -23.72 -3.74
C THR A 23 -8.81 -22.93 -4.82
N LEU A 24 -8.65 -21.62 -4.62
CA LEU A 24 -7.89 -20.74 -5.51
C LEU A 24 -6.38 -20.87 -5.24
N ARG A 25 -5.59 -21.08 -6.29
CA ARG A 25 -4.12 -21.22 -6.21
C ARG A 25 -3.47 -19.91 -6.69
N VAL A 26 -2.84 -19.18 -5.76
CA VAL A 26 -2.15 -17.91 -6.03
C VAL A 26 -0.64 -18.11 -5.93
N ALA A 27 0.13 -17.73 -6.94
CA ALA A 27 1.58 -17.73 -6.88
C ALA A 27 2.13 -16.36 -6.47
N VAL A 28 3.07 -16.35 -5.53
CA VAL A 28 3.79 -15.18 -5.03
C VAL A 28 5.29 -15.34 -5.22
N GLY A 29 6.04 -14.24 -5.24
CA GLY A 29 7.48 -14.23 -5.54
C GLY A 29 8.38 -14.44 -4.33
N SER A 30 7.92 -14.15 -3.12
CA SER A 30 8.73 -14.26 -1.90
C SER A 30 7.99 -14.94 -0.76
N SER A 31 8.76 -15.49 0.16
CA SER A 31 8.23 -16.13 1.37
C SER A 31 7.64 -15.10 2.33
N LEU A 32 6.64 -15.52 3.08
CA LEU A 32 6.15 -14.79 4.24
C LEU A 32 7.08 -15.08 5.43
N ASN A 33 7.48 -14.06 6.18
CA ASN A 33 8.32 -14.21 7.38
C ASN A 33 7.48 -14.27 8.65
N THR A 34 6.27 -13.74 8.62
CA THR A 34 5.32 -13.70 9.73
C THR A 34 3.89 -13.66 9.23
N LEU A 35 2.97 -14.20 10.02
CA LEU A 35 1.53 -14.07 9.81
C LEU A 35 0.88 -13.03 10.74
N ASP A 36 1.67 -12.36 11.58
CA ASP A 36 1.21 -11.27 12.45
C ASP A 36 1.13 -9.96 11.66
N PRO A 37 -0.06 -9.38 11.44
CA PRO A 37 -0.21 -8.17 10.63
C PRO A 37 0.61 -6.99 11.19
N ALA A 38 0.71 -6.83 12.51
CA ALA A 38 1.44 -5.74 13.14
C ALA A 38 2.97 -5.82 12.91
N LYS A 39 3.51 -6.99 12.55
CA LYS A 39 4.94 -7.24 12.33
C LYS A 39 5.34 -7.37 10.86
N THR A 40 4.38 -7.33 9.92
CA THR A 40 4.67 -7.41 8.49
C THR A 40 5.55 -6.25 8.02
N THR A 41 6.52 -6.54 7.14
CA THR A 41 7.51 -5.55 6.67
C THR A 41 7.74 -5.54 5.17
N ILE A 42 7.40 -6.62 4.46
CA ILE A 42 7.63 -6.79 3.02
C ILE A 42 6.33 -6.92 2.24
N GLY A 43 6.39 -6.64 0.92
CA GLY A 43 5.21 -6.58 0.06
C GLY A 43 4.34 -7.83 0.07
N ASP A 44 4.95 -9.01 -0.08
CA ASP A 44 4.19 -10.27 -0.17
C ASP A 44 3.54 -10.67 1.17
N GLU A 45 4.00 -10.15 2.31
CA GLU A 45 3.34 -10.32 3.61
C GLU A 45 2.02 -9.56 3.72
N TYR A 46 1.83 -8.50 2.93
CA TYR A 46 0.62 -7.68 3.02
C TYR A 46 -0.57 -8.30 2.32
N ILE A 47 -0.34 -9.17 1.32
CA ILE A 47 -1.40 -9.65 0.44
C ILE A 47 -2.43 -10.54 1.14
N PHE A 48 -2.00 -11.32 2.16
CA PHE A 48 -2.89 -12.27 2.84
C PHE A 48 -3.66 -11.66 4.01
N VAL A 49 -3.22 -10.52 4.56
CA VAL A 49 -3.80 -9.98 5.81
C VAL A 49 -5.30 -9.71 5.68
N HIS A 50 -5.76 -9.26 4.50
CA HIS A 50 -7.17 -9.01 4.23
C HIS A 50 -8.00 -10.29 4.01
N LEU A 51 -7.34 -11.43 3.83
CA LEU A 51 -8.01 -12.73 3.75
C LEU A 51 -8.35 -13.27 5.15
N VAL A 52 -7.50 -12.97 6.15
CA VAL A 52 -7.60 -13.52 7.50
C VAL A 52 -8.16 -12.52 8.51
N PHE A 53 -7.95 -11.22 8.28
CA PHE A 53 -8.29 -10.18 9.25
C PHE A 53 -9.14 -9.07 8.65
N ASN A 54 -9.94 -8.40 9.49
CA ASN A 54 -10.59 -7.14 9.19
C ASN A 54 -9.97 -6.00 10.00
N GLY A 55 -10.15 -4.76 9.54
CA GLY A 55 -9.88 -3.53 10.28
C GLY A 55 -11.16 -2.93 10.84
N LEU A 56 -11.07 -1.79 11.53
CA LEU A 56 -12.27 -1.02 11.86
C LEU A 56 -12.91 -0.48 10.58
N THR A 57 -12.09 -0.03 9.65
CA THR A 57 -12.49 0.41 8.31
C THR A 57 -11.67 -0.32 7.25
N ARG A 58 -12.11 -0.21 6.00
CA ARG A 58 -11.38 -0.70 4.81
C ARG A 58 -11.29 0.40 3.76
N ILE A 59 -10.27 0.33 2.93
CA ILE A 59 -10.14 1.20 1.74
C ILE A 59 -10.70 0.43 0.55
N ASP A 60 -11.66 1.02 -0.13
CA ASP A 60 -12.27 0.44 -1.32
C ASP A 60 -11.44 0.74 -2.58
N ARG A 61 -11.83 0.20 -3.72
CA ARG A 61 -11.15 0.36 -5.03
C ARG A 61 -11.10 1.81 -5.51
N ASP A 62 -12.08 2.62 -5.10
CA ASP A 62 -12.13 4.06 -5.37
C ASP A 62 -11.26 4.89 -4.41
N LEU A 63 -10.44 4.23 -3.58
CA LEU A 63 -9.61 4.82 -2.53
C LEU A 63 -10.40 5.54 -1.43
N THR A 64 -11.69 5.29 -1.32
CA THR A 64 -12.52 5.82 -0.22
C THR A 64 -12.59 4.85 0.95
N THR A 65 -12.74 5.43 2.14
CA THR A 65 -12.91 4.65 3.38
C THR A 65 -14.34 4.15 3.50
N LYS A 66 -14.49 2.87 3.74
CA LYS A 66 -15.77 2.17 3.93
C LYS A 66 -15.83 1.49 5.29
N PRO A 67 -17.05 1.25 5.82
CA PRO A 67 -17.25 0.39 6.99
C PRO A 67 -16.65 -1.01 6.82
N ASP A 68 -16.08 -1.55 7.94
CA ASP A 68 -15.65 -2.95 8.04
C ASP A 68 -16.13 -3.50 9.38
N LEU A 69 -15.29 -3.68 10.41
CA LEU A 69 -15.74 -4.04 11.76
C LEU A 69 -16.44 -2.88 12.47
N ALA A 70 -16.14 -1.63 12.13
CA ALA A 70 -16.95 -0.48 12.53
C ALA A 70 -18.02 -0.21 11.46
N VAL A 71 -19.26 0.00 11.89
CA VAL A 71 -20.40 0.32 11.02
C VAL A 71 -20.60 1.83 10.85
N SER A 72 -20.11 2.63 11.80
CA SER A 72 -20.13 4.08 11.76
C SER A 72 -19.10 4.67 12.73
N TRP A 73 -18.78 5.95 12.52
CA TRP A 73 -17.87 6.72 13.37
C TRP A 73 -18.24 8.18 13.40
N SER A 74 -17.81 8.86 14.45
CA SER A 74 -17.96 10.30 14.62
C SER A 74 -16.73 10.90 15.29
N ALA A 75 -16.45 12.16 15.01
CA ALA A 75 -15.40 12.94 15.64
C ALA A 75 -15.99 14.08 16.47
N SER A 76 -15.26 14.52 17.49
CA SER A 76 -15.49 15.82 18.15
C SER A 76 -15.14 16.98 17.21
N ASP A 77 -15.65 18.18 17.50
CA ASP A 77 -15.42 19.37 16.68
C ASP A 77 -13.92 19.72 16.56
N ASP A 78 -13.13 19.41 17.58
CA ASP A 78 -11.68 19.60 17.61
C ASP A 78 -10.89 18.45 16.96
N LEU A 79 -11.58 17.43 16.42
CA LEU A 79 -11.01 16.24 15.77
C LEU A 79 -10.07 15.41 16.65
N LYS A 80 -10.16 15.57 17.98
CA LYS A 80 -9.30 14.84 18.94
C LYS A 80 -9.97 13.64 19.57
N VAL A 81 -11.30 13.57 19.59
CA VAL A 81 -12.02 12.43 20.14
C VAL A 81 -12.80 11.74 19.03
N TRP A 82 -12.51 10.46 18.80
CA TRP A 82 -13.15 9.66 17.80
C TRP A 82 -13.89 8.48 18.43
N THR A 83 -15.15 8.28 18.05
CA THR A 83 -15.99 7.18 18.54
C THR A 83 -16.40 6.31 17.38
N PHE A 84 -16.16 4.99 17.48
CA PHE A 84 -16.53 3.99 16.49
C PHE A 84 -17.60 3.06 17.06
N LYS A 85 -18.68 2.85 16.31
CA LYS A 85 -19.70 1.84 16.60
C LYS A 85 -19.34 0.56 15.86
N LEU A 86 -19.24 -0.53 16.58
CA LEU A 86 -18.80 -1.82 16.07
C LEU A 86 -19.96 -2.66 15.56
N ARG A 87 -19.66 -3.57 14.63
CA ARG A 87 -20.61 -4.51 14.04
C ARG A 87 -20.97 -5.57 15.07
N GLU A 88 -22.28 -5.78 15.27
CA GLU A 88 -22.81 -6.83 16.12
C GLU A 88 -22.72 -8.22 15.46
N GLY A 89 -22.59 -9.26 16.28
CA GLY A 89 -22.64 -10.66 15.85
C GLY A 89 -21.40 -11.18 15.14
N VAL A 90 -20.32 -10.39 15.03
CA VAL A 90 -19.05 -10.84 14.45
C VAL A 90 -18.37 -11.85 15.37
N LYS A 91 -17.84 -12.93 14.77
CA LYS A 91 -17.04 -13.94 15.48
C LYS A 91 -15.63 -14.02 14.91
N PHE A 92 -14.67 -14.25 15.79
CA PHE A 92 -13.35 -14.69 15.38
C PHE A 92 -13.35 -16.13 14.85
N HIS A 93 -12.30 -16.53 14.12
CA HIS A 93 -12.14 -17.87 13.55
C HIS A 93 -12.21 -19.02 14.60
N ASN A 94 -11.95 -18.72 15.87
CA ASN A 94 -12.07 -19.66 16.99
C ASN A 94 -13.47 -19.67 17.65
N GLY A 95 -14.45 -18.96 17.04
CA GLY A 95 -15.83 -18.89 17.49
C GLY A 95 -16.11 -17.88 18.62
N LYS A 96 -15.07 -17.24 19.19
CA LYS A 96 -15.26 -16.19 20.22
C LYS A 96 -15.91 -14.94 19.60
N PRO A 97 -16.80 -14.25 20.31
CA PRO A 97 -17.40 -13.00 19.85
C PRO A 97 -16.34 -11.87 19.80
N PHE A 98 -16.44 -11.04 18.77
CA PHE A 98 -15.66 -9.81 18.65
C PHE A 98 -16.28 -8.69 19.50
N SER A 99 -15.44 -7.87 20.13
CA SER A 99 -15.87 -6.75 20.97
C SER A 99 -14.88 -5.58 20.94
N ALA A 100 -15.27 -4.47 21.58
CA ALA A 100 -14.42 -3.29 21.75
C ALA A 100 -13.13 -3.60 22.53
N ASP A 101 -13.14 -4.58 23.44
CA ASP A 101 -11.92 -5.00 24.16
C ASP A 101 -10.84 -5.55 23.23
N ASP A 102 -11.21 -6.23 22.13
CA ASP A 102 -10.25 -6.75 21.16
C ASP A 102 -9.59 -5.61 20.37
N VAL A 103 -10.36 -4.55 20.09
CA VAL A 103 -9.83 -3.34 19.47
C VAL A 103 -8.83 -2.67 20.42
N VAL A 104 -9.21 -2.47 21.69
CA VAL A 104 -8.34 -1.87 22.72
C VAL A 104 -7.05 -2.66 22.85
N ALA A 105 -7.15 -3.99 23.02
CA ALA A 105 -5.99 -4.87 23.16
C ALA A 105 -5.07 -4.81 21.93
N THR A 106 -5.63 -4.80 20.73
CA THR A 106 -4.85 -4.70 19.48
C THR A 106 -4.12 -3.37 19.39
N MET A 107 -4.79 -2.25 19.70
CA MET A 107 -4.17 -0.92 19.62
C MET A 107 -3.07 -0.73 20.67
N LEU A 108 -3.32 -1.13 21.92
CA LEU A 108 -2.31 -1.07 22.98
C LEU A 108 -1.09 -1.92 22.64
N ARG A 109 -1.30 -3.13 22.08
CA ARG A 109 -0.21 -3.98 21.59
C ARG A 109 0.63 -3.30 20.51
N ILE A 110 0.00 -2.65 19.53
CA ILE A 110 0.73 -1.96 18.45
C ILE A 110 1.48 -0.73 18.99
N LEU A 111 0.92 -0.02 19.97
CA LEU A 111 1.55 1.12 20.62
C LEU A 111 2.71 0.72 21.54
N ASP A 112 2.73 -0.51 22.04
CA ASP A 112 3.85 -1.01 22.84
C ASP A 112 5.11 -1.18 21.98
N PRO A 113 6.23 -0.50 22.33
CA PRO A 113 7.52 -0.65 21.65
C PRO A 113 8.02 -2.10 21.59
N ALA A 114 7.71 -2.92 22.59
CA ALA A 114 8.14 -4.32 22.65
C ALA A 114 7.52 -5.19 21.54
N THR A 115 6.39 -4.79 20.98
CA THR A 115 5.79 -5.46 19.81
C THR A 115 6.66 -5.34 18.56
N GLY A 116 7.45 -4.25 18.44
CA GLY A 116 8.29 -4.00 17.26
C GLY A 116 7.50 -3.61 16.01
N SER A 117 6.25 -3.15 16.17
CA SER A 117 5.40 -2.77 15.04
C SER A 117 5.89 -1.48 14.37
N ARG A 118 6.12 -1.54 13.05
CA ARG A 118 6.49 -0.34 12.27
C ARG A 118 5.33 0.63 12.08
N VAL A 119 4.09 0.16 12.14
CA VAL A 119 2.90 1.03 12.03
C VAL A 119 2.64 1.84 13.30
N ARG A 120 3.34 1.53 14.41
CA ARG A 120 3.26 2.28 15.67
C ARG A 120 3.37 3.79 15.45
N ALA A 121 4.29 4.22 14.58
CA ALA A 121 4.48 5.65 14.28
C ALA A 121 3.23 6.29 13.66
N ASN A 122 2.43 5.54 12.89
CA ASN A 122 1.22 6.06 12.24
C ASN A 122 0.06 6.30 13.23
N ILE A 123 0.11 5.68 14.41
CA ILE A 123 -0.90 5.84 15.47
C ILE A 123 -0.32 6.43 16.76
N ALA A 124 0.89 7.00 16.70
CA ALA A 124 1.56 7.58 17.86
C ALA A 124 0.81 8.77 18.49
N MET A 125 -0.13 9.39 17.73
CA MET A 125 -1.02 10.43 18.25
C MET A 125 -2.13 9.90 19.18
N VAL A 126 -2.35 8.59 19.25
CA VAL A 126 -3.35 8.01 20.16
C VAL A 126 -2.83 8.04 21.60
N GLU A 127 -3.42 8.91 22.42
CA GLU A 127 -3.13 8.99 23.84
C GLU A 127 -3.93 7.95 24.65
N LYS A 128 -5.16 7.67 24.21
CA LYS A 128 -6.05 6.77 24.92
C LYS A 128 -6.96 6.03 23.95
N VAL A 129 -7.19 4.75 24.22
CA VAL A 129 -8.20 3.92 23.57
C VAL A 129 -9.00 3.18 24.63
N GLU A 130 -10.33 3.26 24.58
CA GLU A 130 -11.25 2.76 25.61
C GLU A 130 -12.44 2.02 25.01
N ALA A 131 -12.79 0.90 25.60
CA ALA A 131 -14.09 0.27 25.40
C ALA A 131 -15.13 1.02 26.25
N ILE A 132 -16.07 1.71 25.63
CA ILE A 132 -17.16 2.41 26.30
C ILE A 132 -18.29 1.44 26.68
N ASP A 133 -18.56 0.54 25.75
CA ASP A 133 -19.43 -0.62 25.90
C ASP A 133 -18.93 -1.73 24.96
N PRO A 134 -19.49 -2.95 24.95
CA PRO A 134 -18.97 -4.04 24.11
C PRO A 134 -18.93 -3.74 22.60
N LEU A 135 -19.71 -2.78 22.10
CA LEU A 135 -19.81 -2.41 20.69
C LEU A 135 -19.42 -0.94 20.42
N THR A 136 -18.77 -0.29 21.36
CA THR A 136 -18.33 1.11 21.19
C THR A 136 -16.91 1.31 21.68
N VAL A 137 -16.03 1.74 20.79
CA VAL A 137 -14.65 2.12 21.14
C VAL A 137 -14.42 3.60 20.92
N ARG A 138 -13.71 4.24 21.86
CA ARG A 138 -13.34 5.65 21.81
C ARG A 138 -11.82 5.80 21.78
N PHE A 139 -11.35 6.70 20.91
CA PHE A 139 -9.97 7.12 20.83
C PHE A 139 -9.85 8.59 21.23
N THR A 140 -8.83 8.93 22.02
CA THR A 140 -8.43 10.30 22.32
C THR A 140 -7.04 10.53 21.70
N LEU A 141 -6.89 11.62 20.95
CA LEU A 141 -5.70 11.97 20.19
C LEU A 141 -5.01 13.20 20.80
N SER A 142 -3.68 13.22 20.78
CA SER A 142 -2.87 14.38 21.19
C SER A 142 -2.99 15.56 20.21
N ILE A 143 -3.28 15.28 18.96
CA ILE A 143 -3.42 16.27 17.88
C ILE A 143 -4.74 16.11 17.16
N PRO A 144 -5.34 17.18 16.57
CA PRO A 144 -6.45 17.07 15.64
C PRO A 144 -6.07 16.21 14.43
N TYR A 145 -6.97 15.28 14.01
CA TYR A 145 -6.70 14.47 12.84
C TYR A 145 -7.95 14.11 12.06
N ALA A 146 -8.22 14.85 10.97
CA ALA A 146 -9.43 14.71 10.14
C ALA A 146 -9.57 13.37 9.40
N GLY A 147 -8.47 12.66 9.13
CA GLY A 147 -8.44 11.37 8.45
C GLY A 147 -8.26 10.16 9.39
N PHE A 148 -8.58 10.29 10.68
CA PHE A 148 -8.30 9.22 11.64
C PHE A 148 -9.03 7.90 11.33
N GLN A 149 -10.25 7.96 10.79
CA GLN A 149 -10.98 6.77 10.37
C GLN A 149 -10.27 6.03 9.21
N ASP A 150 -9.52 6.75 8.38
CA ASP A 150 -8.90 6.18 7.19
C ASP A 150 -7.71 5.28 7.54
N ILE A 151 -7.03 5.55 8.68
CA ILE A 151 -5.84 4.80 9.08
C ILE A 151 -6.13 3.33 9.38
N PHE A 152 -7.37 2.99 9.78
CA PHE A 152 -7.75 1.60 10.08
C PHE A 152 -7.93 0.74 8.81
N GLY A 153 -7.88 1.35 7.62
CA GLY A 153 -7.68 0.66 6.36
C GLY A 153 -6.24 0.14 6.18
N GLU A 154 -5.27 0.58 7.00
CA GLU A 154 -3.87 0.12 6.90
C GLU A 154 -3.75 -1.38 7.19
N ARG A 155 -2.98 -2.06 6.34
CA ARG A 155 -2.77 -3.52 6.36
C ARG A 155 -2.23 -4.06 7.69
N GLN A 156 -1.54 -3.23 8.45
CA GLN A 156 -0.95 -3.60 9.74
C GLN A 156 -1.86 -3.28 10.94
N LEU A 157 -2.94 -2.51 10.74
CA LEU A 157 -3.93 -2.16 11.76
C LEU A 157 -5.14 -3.11 11.72
N ARG A 158 -4.86 -4.41 11.63
CA ARG A 158 -5.89 -5.46 11.64
C ARG A 158 -6.19 -5.91 13.05
N ILE A 159 -7.46 -6.18 13.34
CA ILE A 159 -7.91 -6.54 14.68
C ILE A 159 -7.66 -8.04 14.94
N LEU A 160 -7.04 -8.32 16.06
CA LEU A 160 -6.77 -9.66 16.56
C LEU A 160 -7.66 -9.97 17.78
N ALA A 161 -7.98 -11.24 17.98
CA ALA A 161 -8.56 -11.67 19.24
C ALA A 161 -7.56 -11.43 20.39
N LYS A 162 -7.97 -10.73 21.44
CA LYS A 162 -7.10 -10.30 22.55
C LYS A 162 -6.32 -11.45 23.20
N ASP A 163 -6.91 -12.63 23.26
CA ASP A 163 -6.36 -13.82 23.89
C ASP A 163 -5.45 -14.66 22.95
N GLU A 164 -5.35 -14.28 21.64
CA GLU A 164 -4.64 -15.07 20.63
C GLU A 164 -3.40 -14.33 20.06
N THR A 165 -3.04 -13.20 20.63
CA THR A 165 -1.94 -12.36 20.12
C THR A 165 -0.57 -13.02 20.18
N ALA A 166 -0.35 -13.95 21.12
CA ALA A 166 0.91 -14.67 21.27
C ALA A 166 1.22 -15.58 20.06
N ASN A 167 0.18 -16.16 19.44
CA ASN A 167 0.30 -17.09 18.31
C ASN A 167 0.15 -16.41 16.95
N ALA A 168 -0.09 -15.11 16.89
CA ALA A 168 -0.42 -14.39 15.65
C ALA A 168 0.61 -14.57 14.53
N SER A 169 1.89 -14.73 14.87
CA SER A 169 2.97 -14.91 13.90
C SER A 169 2.96 -16.26 13.16
N THR A 170 2.29 -17.28 13.70
CA THR A 170 2.32 -18.66 13.16
C THR A 170 0.94 -19.30 12.98
N LYS A 171 -0.03 -18.89 13.79
CA LYS A 171 -1.42 -19.40 13.77
C LYS A 171 -2.38 -18.24 14.01
N PRO A 172 -2.56 -17.37 13.01
CA PRO A 172 -3.37 -16.17 13.17
C PRO A 172 -4.85 -16.50 13.35
N VAL A 173 -5.52 -15.78 14.26
CA VAL A 173 -6.95 -15.84 14.52
C VAL A 173 -7.53 -14.45 14.26
N GLY A 174 -8.23 -14.29 13.15
CA GLY A 174 -8.89 -13.06 12.73
C GLY A 174 -10.41 -13.23 12.60
N THR A 175 -11.02 -12.25 11.94
CA THR A 175 -12.48 -12.23 11.63
C THR A 175 -12.73 -12.33 10.14
N GLY A 176 -11.69 -12.48 9.33
CA GLY A 176 -11.72 -12.40 7.86
C GLY A 176 -12.49 -13.54 7.18
N PRO A 177 -12.67 -13.44 5.84
CA PRO A 177 -13.43 -14.42 5.07
C PRO A 177 -12.77 -15.81 5.00
N PHE A 178 -11.47 -15.90 5.24
CA PHE A 178 -10.74 -17.18 5.29
C PHE A 178 -10.00 -17.31 6.61
N ARG A 179 -9.94 -18.55 7.14
CA ARG A 179 -9.22 -18.88 8.36
C ARG A 179 -7.94 -19.67 8.05
N PHE A 180 -6.98 -19.55 8.93
CA PHE A 180 -5.72 -20.26 8.84
C PHE A 180 -5.92 -21.77 8.88
N LYS A 181 -5.29 -22.50 7.95
CA LYS A 181 -5.27 -23.97 7.92
C LYS A 181 -3.85 -24.50 8.18
N SER A 182 -2.87 -24.10 7.37
CA SER A 182 -1.48 -24.52 7.51
C SER A 182 -0.51 -23.52 6.87
N TRP A 183 0.73 -23.51 7.34
CA TRP A 183 1.80 -22.69 6.79
C TRP A 183 3.13 -23.45 6.80
N SER A 184 3.76 -23.52 5.62
CA SER A 184 5.12 -24.03 5.41
C SER A 184 5.96 -22.87 4.88
N PRO A 185 6.78 -22.21 5.70
CA PRO A 185 7.62 -21.09 5.27
C PRO A 185 8.47 -21.46 4.04
N GLY A 186 8.52 -20.59 3.05
CA GLY A 186 9.22 -20.81 1.78
C GLY A 186 8.48 -21.69 0.76
N ASP A 187 7.39 -22.34 1.12
CA ASP A 187 6.59 -23.18 0.23
C ASP A 187 5.17 -22.63 0.04
N ARG A 188 4.32 -22.67 1.10
CA ARG A 188 2.91 -22.27 0.94
C ARG A 188 2.24 -21.84 2.25
N LEU A 189 1.19 -21.03 2.11
CA LEU A 189 0.15 -20.77 3.11
C LEU A 189 -1.17 -21.30 2.59
N GLU A 190 -1.85 -22.14 3.38
CA GLU A 190 -3.19 -22.65 3.09
C GLU A 190 -4.22 -22.01 4.01
N LEU A 191 -5.27 -21.48 3.41
CA LEU A 191 -6.42 -20.91 4.10
C LEU A 191 -7.67 -21.68 3.68
N GLU A 192 -8.63 -21.81 4.60
CA GLU A 192 -9.93 -22.41 4.34
C GLU A 192 -11.07 -21.41 4.57
N ARG A 193 -12.23 -21.66 4.00
CA ARG A 193 -13.44 -20.81 4.16
C ARG A 193 -13.75 -20.60 5.64
N ASN A 194 -14.07 -19.37 6.01
CA ASN A 194 -14.72 -19.06 7.28
C ASN A 194 -16.24 -19.21 7.14
N PRO A 195 -16.86 -20.27 7.69
CA PRO A 195 -18.30 -20.47 7.56
C PRO A 195 -19.14 -19.47 8.38
N ASP A 196 -18.54 -18.85 9.39
CA ASP A 196 -19.15 -17.85 10.26
C ASP A 196 -18.82 -16.41 9.85
N TYR A 197 -18.39 -16.19 8.59
CA TYR A 197 -18.08 -14.84 8.13
C TYR A 197 -19.34 -13.96 8.16
N PHE A 198 -19.18 -12.73 8.67
CA PHE A 198 -20.31 -11.85 8.96
C PHE A 198 -21.04 -11.28 7.73
N GLU A 199 -20.47 -11.38 6.53
CA GLU A 199 -21.14 -11.02 5.27
C GLU A 199 -21.84 -12.27 4.70
N PRO A 200 -23.18 -12.29 4.61
CA PRO A 200 -23.92 -13.49 4.21
C PRO A 200 -23.55 -14.00 2.80
N GLY A 201 -23.36 -15.30 2.67
CA GLY A 201 -23.04 -15.96 1.39
C GLY A 201 -21.58 -15.79 0.94
N LEU A 202 -20.73 -15.20 1.76
CA LEU A 202 -19.31 -15.01 1.50
C LEU A 202 -18.44 -15.76 2.53
N PRO A 203 -17.21 -16.12 2.17
CA PRO A 203 -16.64 -16.11 0.83
C PRO A 203 -17.24 -17.21 -0.06
N LYS A 204 -17.12 -17.05 -1.39
CA LYS A 204 -17.62 -18.08 -2.34
C LYS A 204 -16.67 -19.28 -2.45
N LEU A 205 -15.35 -19.05 -2.43
CA LEU A 205 -14.32 -20.10 -2.48
C LEU A 205 -14.34 -20.99 -1.23
N ASP A 206 -13.86 -22.23 -1.37
CA ASP A 206 -13.64 -23.16 -0.25
C ASP A 206 -12.34 -22.88 0.48
N GLY A 207 -11.37 -22.28 -0.20
CA GLY A 207 -10.09 -21.94 0.36
C GLY A 207 -9.17 -21.20 -0.62
N VAL A 208 -8.00 -20.85 -0.11
CA VAL A 208 -6.93 -20.18 -0.87
C VAL A 208 -5.61 -20.83 -0.53
N THR A 209 -4.80 -21.12 -1.54
CA THR A 209 -3.40 -21.55 -1.37
C THR A 209 -2.49 -20.48 -1.97
N LEU A 210 -1.70 -19.82 -1.14
CA LEU A 210 -0.59 -18.97 -1.60
C LEU A 210 0.65 -19.83 -1.74
N ARG A 211 1.18 -19.97 -2.96
CA ARG A 211 2.40 -20.73 -3.27
C ARG A 211 3.58 -19.81 -3.52
N VAL A 212 4.68 -20.05 -2.86
CA VAL A 212 5.93 -19.33 -3.08
C VAL A 212 6.66 -19.95 -4.29
N ILE A 213 6.80 -19.16 -5.34
CA ILE A 213 7.55 -19.53 -6.56
C ILE A 213 8.48 -18.35 -6.88
N PRO A 214 9.75 -18.38 -6.44
CA PRO A 214 10.65 -17.24 -6.57
C PRO A 214 10.90 -16.80 -8.01
N GLU A 215 11.07 -17.76 -8.92
CA GLU A 215 11.42 -17.50 -10.31
C GLU A 215 10.23 -16.95 -11.11
N ALA A 216 10.37 -15.74 -11.67
CA ALA A 216 9.30 -15.06 -12.43
C ALA A 216 8.86 -15.89 -13.65
N ALA A 217 9.80 -16.47 -14.40
CA ALA A 217 9.50 -17.32 -15.54
C ALA A 217 8.68 -18.58 -15.15
N ALA A 218 8.96 -19.18 -13.98
CA ALA A 218 8.21 -20.33 -13.47
C ALA A 218 6.78 -19.94 -13.09
N ARG A 219 6.57 -18.75 -12.52
CA ARG A 219 5.22 -18.22 -12.25
C ARG A 219 4.43 -18.01 -13.55
N VAL A 220 5.08 -17.41 -14.57
CA VAL A 220 4.46 -17.20 -15.88
C VAL A 220 4.09 -18.54 -16.54
N ALA A 221 4.98 -19.51 -16.56
CA ALA A 221 4.68 -20.86 -17.07
C ALA A 221 3.56 -21.56 -16.27
N GLY A 222 3.53 -21.35 -14.95
CA GLY A 222 2.51 -21.91 -14.05
C GLY A 222 1.10 -21.38 -14.33
N ILE A 223 0.94 -20.09 -14.64
CA ILE A 223 -0.37 -19.52 -14.98
C ILE A 223 -0.82 -19.96 -16.38
N GLU A 224 0.09 -20.06 -17.33
CA GLU A 224 -0.21 -20.53 -18.70
C GLU A 224 -0.66 -21.99 -18.73
N SER A 225 0.02 -22.85 -17.99
CA SER A 225 -0.31 -24.28 -17.89
C SER A 225 -1.55 -24.57 -17.03
N GLY A 226 -2.03 -23.61 -16.25
CA GLY A 226 -3.12 -23.82 -15.28
C GLY A 226 -2.68 -24.51 -13.97
N ALA A 227 -1.38 -24.58 -13.67
CA ALA A 227 -0.87 -25.04 -12.39
C ALA A 227 -1.20 -24.06 -11.23
N ILE A 228 -1.39 -22.77 -11.55
CA ILE A 228 -1.88 -21.70 -10.68
C ILE A 228 -3.04 -20.97 -11.36
N ASP A 229 -3.89 -20.33 -10.55
CA ASP A 229 -5.07 -19.62 -11.02
C ASP A 229 -4.86 -18.10 -11.06
N VAL A 230 -3.98 -17.59 -10.18
CA VAL A 230 -3.59 -16.17 -10.12
C VAL A 230 -2.07 -16.08 -9.96
N LEU A 231 -1.43 -15.31 -10.82
CA LEU A 231 -0.04 -14.88 -10.68
C LEU A 231 -0.04 -13.46 -10.08
N TRP A 232 0.37 -13.35 -8.84
CA TRP A 232 0.53 -12.06 -8.14
C TRP A 232 1.73 -11.29 -8.67
N ASN A 233 1.53 -10.00 -8.94
CA ASN A 233 2.57 -9.09 -9.43
C ASN A 233 3.20 -9.56 -10.75
N LEU A 234 2.41 -9.47 -11.82
CA LEU A 234 2.80 -9.84 -13.17
C LEU A 234 3.99 -8.97 -13.64
N PRO A 235 5.07 -9.57 -14.17
CA PRO A 235 6.19 -8.79 -14.71
C PRO A 235 5.72 -7.85 -15.84
N TYR A 236 6.17 -6.59 -15.80
CA TYR A 236 5.72 -5.53 -16.73
C TYR A 236 5.88 -5.94 -18.20
N GLU A 237 7.01 -6.55 -18.55
CA GLU A 237 7.32 -7.03 -19.91
C GLU A 237 6.38 -8.14 -20.42
N THR A 238 5.60 -8.76 -19.53
CA THR A 238 4.66 -9.83 -19.88
C THR A 238 3.20 -9.37 -19.97
N ILE A 239 2.87 -8.15 -19.51
CA ILE A 239 1.49 -7.67 -19.42
C ILE A 239 0.82 -7.68 -20.80
N ASP A 240 1.50 -7.18 -21.82
CA ASP A 240 0.96 -7.11 -23.18
C ASP A 240 0.69 -8.49 -23.76
N LYS A 241 1.52 -9.49 -23.46
CA LYS A 241 1.29 -10.88 -23.84
C LYS A 241 -0.06 -11.40 -23.35
N PHE A 242 -0.47 -11.02 -22.15
CA PHE A 242 -1.72 -11.51 -21.54
C PHE A 242 -2.96 -10.68 -21.91
N LYS A 243 -2.83 -9.54 -22.59
CA LYS A 243 -3.99 -8.80 -23.12
C LYS A 243 -4.80 -9.62 -24.15
N SER A 244 -4.13 -10.47 -24.93
CA SER A 244 -4.76 -11.31 -25.97
C SER A 244 -4.64 -12.81 -25.73
N HIS A 245 -4.15 -13.25 -24.57
CA HIS A 245 -3.94 -14.67 -24.28
C HIS A 245 -5.29 -15.43 -24.19
N PRO A 246 -5.39 -16.67 -24.73
CA PRO A 246 -6.66 -17.40 -24.79
C PRO A 246 -7.25 -17.74 -23.43
N SER A 247 -6.43 -18.12 -22.44
CA SER A 247 -6.87 -18.62 -21.12
C SER A 247 -6.49 -17.75 -19.92
N VAL A 248 -5.68 -16.70 -20.11
CA VAL A 248 -5.23 -15.80 -19.05
C VAL A 248 -5.57 -14.36 -19.42
N ARG A 249 -5.90 -13.51 -18.46
CA ARG A 249 -5.99 -12.07 -18.64
C ARG A 249 -4.99 -11.35 -17.73
N ALA A 250 -4.48 -10.22 -18.16
CA ALA A 250 -3.83 -9.27 -17.28
C ALA A 250 -4.92 -8.41 -16.64
N ASP A 251 -5.00 -8.45 -15.31
CA ASP A 251 -5.92 -7.64 -14.50
C ASP A 251 -5.08 -6.60 -13.77
N GLY A 252 -5.18 -5.34 -14.16
CA GLY A 252 -4.31 -4.27 -13.69
C GLY A 252 -5.05 -3.04 -13.23
N THR A 253 -4.43 -2.30 -12.31
CA THR A 253 -4.93 -1.03 -11.80
C THR A 253 -3.80 -0.05 -11.54
N SER A 254 -4.08 1.25 -11.69
CA SER A 254 -3.16 2.31 -11.26
C SER A 254 -3.01 2.30 -9.75
N THR A 255 -1.79 2.49 -9.27
CA THR A 255 -1.50 2.52 -7.83
C THR A 255 -0.74 3.78 -7.42
N ALA A 256 -0.60 4.01 -6.13
CA ALA A 256 0.31 5.01 -5.57
C ALA A 256 1.72 4.43 -5.25
N THR A 257 2.03 3.24 -5.78
CA THR A 257 3.38 2.67 -5.69
C THR A 257 4.31 3.46 -6.60
N TRP A 258 5.41 3.93 -6.06
CA TRP A 258 6.37 4.76 -6.78
C TRP A 258 7.80 4.27 -6.59
N ASP A 259 8.64 4.53 -7.58
CA ASP A 259 10.09 4.53 -7.45
C ASP A 259 10.61 5.92 -7.81
N GLY A 260 11.76 6.27 -7.26
CA GLY A 260 12.36 7.57 -7.50
C GLY A 260 13.85 7.60 -7.21
N ILE A 261 14.45 8.72 -7.62
CA ILE A 261 15.82 9.06 -7.28
C ILE A 261 15.79 9.83 -5.97
N ILE A 262 16.34 9.23 -4.95
CA ILE A 262 16.42 9.80 -3.61
C ILE A 262 17.69 10.65 -3.52
N LEU A 263 17.54 11.88 -3.09
CA LEU A 263 18.61 12.86 -2.91
C LEU A 263 18.76 13.18 -1.43
N ASN A 264 19.97 13.08 -0.89
CA ASN A 264 20.22 13.43 0.50
C ASN A 264 20.33 14.96 0.61
N ASN A 265 19.30 15.62 1.14
CA ASN A 265 19.19 17.08 1.17
C ASN A 265 20.14 17.75 2.18
N GLU A 266 20.83 17.00 3.03
CA GLU A 266 21.86 17.53 3.94
C GLU A 266 23.28 17.40 3.41
N ARG A 267 23.49 16.64 2.31
CA ARG A 267 24.81 16.36 1.76
C ARG A 267 25.05 17.09 0.43
N ALA A 268 26.24 17.70 0.30
CA ALA A 268 26.66 18.26 -0.97
C ALA A 268 26.73 17.14 -2.04
N PRO A 269 26.39 17.42 -3.31
CA PRO A 269 25.94 18.72 -3.79
C PRO A 269 24.42 18.94 -3.64
N PHE A 270 23.67 17.96 -3.14
CA PHE A 270 22.20 17.98 -3.09
C PHE A 270 21.61 18.80 -1.94
N ASN A 271 22.41 19.32 -1.03
CA ASN A 271 21.98 20.33 -0.06
C ASN A 271 21.64 21.69 -0.73
N ASP A 272 22.12 21.93 -1.95
CA ASP A 272 21.73 23.09 -2.77
C ASP A 272 20.50 22.75 -3.63
N VAL A 273 19.41 23.49 -3.46
CA VAL A 273 18.17 23.30 -4.22
C VAL A 273 18.37 23.47 -5.73
N ARG A 274 19.29 24.36 -6.16
CA ARG A 274 19.59 24.60 -7.57
C ARG A 274 20.18 23.36 -8.24
N VAL A 275 21.00 22.60 -7.53
CA VAL A 275 21.56 21.33 -8.02
C VAL A 275 20.46 20.27 -8.16
N ARG A 276 19.53 20.18 -7.21
CA ARG A 276 18.39 19.25 -7.30
C ARG A 276 17.46 19.62 -8.46
N GLN A 277 17.17 20.92 -8.62
CA GLN A 277 16.39 21.45 -9.75
C GLN A 277 17.10 21.21 -11.10
N ALA A 278 18.42 21.34 -11.14
CA ALA A 278 19.20 21.07 -12.35
C ALA A 278 19.09 19.60 -12.76
N LEU A 279 19.23 18.67 -11.81
CA LEU A 279 19.04 17.24 -12.08
C LEU A 279 17.59 16.96 -12.54
N ALA A 280 16.59 17.50 -11.86
CA ALA A 280 15.18 17.32 -12.24
C ALA A 280 14.88 17.88 -13.65
N ALA A 281 15.53 18.98 -14.05
CA ALA A 281 15.38 19.55 -15.38
C ALA A 281 15.96 18.68 -16.51
N THR A 282 16.75 17.65 -16.20
CA THR A 282 17.25 16.69 -17.19
C THR A 282 16.30 15.50 -17.40
N VAL A 283 15.34 15.29 -16.51
CA VAL A 283 14.54 14.05 -16.45
C VAL A 283 13.25 14.17 -17.25
N ASP A 284 13.06 13.31 -18.23
CA ASP A 284 11.78 13.07 -18.93
C ASP A 284 11.01 11.94 -18.22
N LYS A 285 10.01 12.33 -17.42
CA LYS A 285 9.22 11.36 -16.66
C LYS A 285 8.32 10.48 -17.53
N GLU A 286 7.86 10.99 -18.68
CA GLU A 286 7.09 10.18 -19.64
C GLU A 286 7.99 9.11 -20.27
N ALA A 287 9.21 9.50 -20.68
CA ALA A 287 10.20 8.54 -21.17
C ALA A 287 10.61 7.51 -20.11
N LEU A 288 10.64 7.88 -18.82
CA LEU A 288 10.93 6.93 -17.75
C LEU A 288 9.83 5.85 -17.62
N VAL A 289 8.55 6.21 -17.79
CA VAL A 289 7.46 5.22 -17.80
C VAL A 289 7.67 4.20 -18.92
N GLU A 290 8.01 4.65 -20.12
CA GLU A 290 8.27 3.76 -21.26
C GLU A 290 9.51 2.88 -21.06
N LEU A 291 10.63 3.47 -20.66
CA LEU A 291 11.92 2.76 -20.54
C LEU A 291 11.97 1.79 -19.35
N VAL A 292 11.29 2.11 -18.26
CA VAL A 292 11.39 1.37 -17.00
C VAL A 292 10.21 0.43 -16.80
N LEU A 293 9.00 0.89 -17.13
CA LEU A 293 7.74 0.18 -16.90
C LEU A 293 7.10 -0.36 -18.18
N PHE A 294 7.75 -0.23 -19.33
CA PHE A 294 7.16 -0.66 -20.63
C PHE A 294 5.78 -0.03 -20.87
N GLY A 295 5.63 1.27 -20.52
CA GLY A 295 4.36 1.99 -20.63
C GLY A 295 3.32 1.65 -19.54
N GLN A 296 3.65 0.78 -18.58
CA GLN A 296 2.71 0.31 -17.56
C GLN A 296 2.75 1.18 -16.28
N GLY A 297 2.34 2.42 -16.40
CA GLY A 297 2.33 3.39 -15.30
C GLY A 297 1.97 4.79 -15.78
N ALA A 298 2.16 5.76 -14.91
CA ALA A 298 1.97 7.17 -15.24
C ALA A 298 3.03 8.03 -14.54
N PRO A 299 3.49 9.12 -15.15
CA PRO A 299 4.38 10.06 -14.47
C PRO A 299 3.68 10.70 -13.28
N THR A 300 4.44 11.06 -12.24
CA THR A 300 3.91 11.78 -11.07
C THR A 300 4.93 12.73 -10.48
N HIS A 301 4.47 13.71 -9.66
CA HIS A 301 5.31 14.67 -8.94
C HIS A 301 5.62 14.26 -7.51
N SER A 302 4.76 13.42 -6.94
CA SER A 302 4.78 13.02 -5.53
C SER A 302 4.14 11.63 -5.39
N PRO A 303 4.11 11.01 -4.20
CA PRO A 303 3.36 9.78 -3.95
C PRO A 303 1.83 9.91 -4.06
N ILE A 304 1.33 10.84 -4.85
CA ILE A 304 -0.08 11.00 -5.20
C ILE A 304 -0.22 10.57 -6.66
N PRO A 305 -0.92 9.46 -6.95
CA PRO A 305 -1.07 8.99 -8.32
C PRO A 305 -2.03 9.90 -9.12
N PRO A 306 -1.88 9.98 -10.45
CA PRO A 306 -2.77 10.78 -11.29
C PRO A 306 -4.26 10.42 -11.18
N SER A 307 -4.58 9.21 -10.76
CA SER A 307 -5.96 8.75 -10.50
C SER A 307 -6.57 9.29 -9.20
N HIS A 308 -5.76 9.87 -8.31
CA HIS A 308 -6.26 10.37 -7.02
C HIS A 308 -6.90 11.75 -7.16
N PRO A 309 -8.06 12.05 -6.49
CA PRO A 309 -8.73 13.35 -6.55
C PRO A 309 -7.87 14.55 -6.14
N TYR A 310 -6.84 14.33 -5.33
CA TYR A 310 -5.90 15.34 -4.86
C TYR A 310 -4.64 15.49 -5.74
N PHE A 311 -4.57 14.78 -6.87
CA PHE A 311 -3.47 14.99 -7.82
C PHE A 311 -3.58 16.36 -8.47
N ASN A 312 -2.50 17.14 -8.45
CA ASN A 312 -2.49 18.48 -9.04
C ASN A 312 -2.18 18.41 -10.54
N THR A 313 -3.23 18.43 -11.36
CA THR A 313 -3.13 18.39 -12.82
C THR A 313 -2.61 19.69 -13.44
N GLU A 314 -2.58 20.82 -12.67
CA GLU A 314 -2.13 22.13 -13.17
C GLU A 314 -0.60 22.20 -13.35
N LEU A 315 0.16 21.37 -12.63
CA LEU A 315 1.63 21.37 -12.71
C LEU A 315 2.15 20.89 -14.06
N GLY A 316 1.46 19.95 -14.71
CA GLY A 316 1.91 19.30 -15.94
C GLY A 316 3.27 18.60 -15.81
N PHE A 317 3.70 17.89 -16.84
CA PHE A 317 5.05 17.29 -16.88
C PHE A 317 5.91 18.04 -17.89
N LYS A 318 7.03 18.58 -17.39
CA LYS A 318 7.96 19.39 -18.21
C LYS A 318 8.86 18.45 -19.02
N LYS A 319 9.11 18.80 -20.26
CA LYS A 319 10.16 18.15 -21.05
C LYS A 319 11.54 18.57 -20.54
N PRO A 320 12.58 17.76 -20.77
CA PRO A 320 13.95 18.09 -20.37
C PRO A 320 14.40 19.47 -20.90
N ASP A 321 14.99 20.24 -20.01
CA ASP A 321 15.59 21.56 -20.31
C ASP A 321 17.05 21.58 -19.88
N ILE A 322 17.91 21.14 -20.79
CA ILE A 322 19.35 21.05 -20.54
C ILE A 322 20.00 22.43 -20.38
N ALA A 323 19.47 23.45 -21.06
CA ALA A 323 19.99 24.82 -20.91
C ALA A 323 19.73 25.36 -19.50
N LYS A 324 18.48 25.15 -18.99
CA LYS A 324 18.13 25.47 -17.61
C LYS A 324 18.98 24.68 -16.61
N ALA A 325 19.19 23.39 -16.84
CA ALA A 325 20.02 22.56 -15.98
C ALA A 325 21.45 23.10 -15.85
N LYS A 326 22.09 23.40 -16.98
CA LYS A 326 23.45 24.00 -17.01
C LYS A 326 23.47 25.36 -16.33
N LYS A 327 22.49 26.22 -16.55
CA LYS A 327 22.41 27.55 -15.90
C LYS A 327 22.35 27.39 -14.37
N LEU A 328 21.46 26.51 -13.85
CA LEU A 328 21.33 26.27 -12.42
C LEU A 328 22.59 25.68 -11.79
N LEU A 329 23.31 24.80 -12.52
CA LEU A 329 24.59 24.28 -12.07
C LEU A 329 25.66 25.39 -12.01
N ALA A 330 25.74 26.25 -13.01
CA ALA A 330 26.67 27.38 -12.99
C ALA A 330 26.38 28.36 -11.83
N GLU A 331 25.11 28.67 -11.58
CA GLU A 331 24.64 29.47 -10.43
C GLU A 331 24.98 28.82 -9.08
N ALA A 332 25.02 27.48 -9.03
CA ALA A 332 25.43 26.71 -7.85
C ALA A 332 26.97 26.56 -7.72
N GLY A 333 27.76 27.16 -8.61
CA GLY A 333 29.24 27.06 -8.59
C GLY A 333 29.77 25.78 -9.24
N LEU A 334 28.99 25.12 -10.07
CA LEU A 334 29.33 23.85 -10.74
C LEU A 334 29.17 23.97 -12.28
N PRO A 335 29.83 24.95 -12.95
CA PRO A 335 29.62 25.23 -14.38
C PRO A 335 29.98 24.05 -15.30
N ASP A 336 30.91 23.19 -14.89
CA ASP A 336 31.36 22.01 -15.65
C ASP A 336 30.57 20.72 -15.23
N GLY A 337 29.53 20.88 -14.41
CA GLY A 337 28.79 19.78 -13.80
C GLY A 337 29.53 19.17 -12.60
N PHE A 338 29.16 17.95 -12.26
CA PHE A 338 29.76 17.22 -11.13
C PHE A 338 29.67 15.70 -11.36
N GLU A 339 30.42 14.98 -10.53
CA GLU A 339 30.40 13.52 -10.49
C GLU A 339 29.77 13.02 -9.16
N VAL A 340 28.97 11.98 -9.23
CA VAL A 340 28.30 11.37 -8.07
C VAL A 340 28.08 9.89 -8.29
N THR A 341 28.14 9.10 -7.20
CA THR A 341 27.73 7.70 -7.22
C THR A 341 26.26 7.58 -6.87
N MET A 342 25.50 6.89 -7.72
CA MET A 342 24.11 6.49 -7.47
C MET A 342 24.06 5.01 -7.13
N GLN A 343 23.65 4.69 -5.91
CA GLN A 343 23.49 3.31 -5.46
C GLN A 343 22.12 2.77 -5.87
N VAL A 344 22.08 1.53 -6.40
CA VAL A 344 20.88 0.87 -6.87
C VAL A 344 20.78 -0.54 -6.26
N PRO A 345 19.57 -1.01 -5.88
CA PRO A 345 19.43 -2.36 -5.31
C PRO A 345 19.55 -3.43 -6.39
N GLN A 346 20.55 -4.31 -6.25
CA GLN A 346 20.98 -5.26 -7.27
C GLN A 346 19.85 -6.17 -7.78
N GLU A 347 18.98 -6.68 -6.89
CA GLU A 347 17.92 -7.65 -7.22
C GLU A 347 16.60 -6.97 -7.60
N ARG A 348 16.58 -5.65 -7.75
CA ARG A 348 15.40 -4.87 -8.16
C ARG A 348 15.64 -4.29 -9.56
N GLU A 349 15.56 -5.12 -10.60
CA GLU A 349 15.88 -4.76 -11.97
C GLU A 349 15.17 -3.48 -12.46
N GLN A 350 13.92 -3.28 -12.08
CA GLN A 350 13.17 -2.06 -12.37
C GLN A 350 13.89 -0.80 -11.83
N ARG A 351 14.38 -0.85 -10.59
CA ARG A 351 15.12 0.26 -9.98
C ARG A 351 16.50 0.44 -10.60
N VAL A 352 17.14 -0.65 -11.03
CA VAL A 352 18.39 -0.59 -11.79
C VAL A 352 18.15 0.12 -13.13
N ARG A 353 17.09 -0.25 -13.87
CA ARG A 353 16.70 0.42 -15.13
C ARG A 353 16.44 1.91 -14.91
N LEU A 354 15.73 2.28 -13.83
CA LEU A 354 15.47 3.68 -13.48
C LEU A 354 16.79 4.46 -13.27
N GLY A 355 17.73 3.91 -12.50
CA GLY A 355 19.02 4.52 -12.27
C GLY A 355 19.80 4.72 -13.57
N VAL A 356 19.84 3.72 -14.43
CA VAL A 356 20.51 3.78 -15.75
C VAL A 356 19.88 4.86 -16.64
N ALA A 357 18.55 4.91 -16.74
CA ALA A 357 17.86 5.90 -17.55
C ALA A 357 18.13 7.33 -17.07
N VAL A 358 18.07 7.60 -15.77
CA VAL A 358 18.37 8.93 -15.21
C VAL A 358 19.83 9.32 -15.39
N ARG A 359 20.78 8.39 -15.22
CA ARG A 359 22.20 8.62 -15.53
C ARG A 359 22.38 9.13 -16.96
N ASP A 360 21.75 8.46 -17.92
CA ASP A 360 21.94 8.80 -19.32
C ASP A 360 21.26 10.13 -19.70
N MET A 361 20.11 10.45 -19.10
CA MET A 361 19.43 11.75 -19.25
C MET A 361 20.26 12.90 -18.66
N ALA A 362 20.88 12.70 -17.50
CA ALA A 362 21.63 13.74 -16.79
C ALA A 362 22.96 14.12 -17.47
N LYS A 363 23.52 13.22 -18.29
CA LYS A 363 24.83 13.37 -18.93
C LYS A 363 24.94 14.64 -19.78
N ALA A 364 23.88 15.03 -20.48
CA ALA A 364 23.91 16.22 -21.37
C ALA A 364 24.08 17.54 -20.61
N ALA A 365 23.76 17.58 -19.32
CA ALA A 365 23.95 18.73 -18.44
C ALA A 365 25.31 18.74 -17.74
N GLY A 366 26.20 17.74 -17.98
CA GLY A 366 27.48 17.60 -17.30
C GLY A 366 27.42 16.85 -15.98
N ILE A 367 26.23 16.26 -15.61
CA ILE A 367 26.09 15.45 -14.40
C ILE A 367 26.52 14.02 -14.73
N ARG A 368 27.65 13.60 -14.16
CA ARG A 368 28.25 12.26 -14.37
C ARG A 368 27.87 11.34 -13.21
N ILE A 369 27.00 10.38 -13.47
CA ILE A 369 26.47 9.46 -12.47
C ILE A 369 27.11 8.07 -12.65
N ASN A 370 27.83 7.61 -11.63
CA ASN A 370 28.38 6.25 -11.56
C ASN A 370 27.36 5.32 -10.86
N ILE A 371 26.96 4.24 -11.51
CA ILE A 371 26.01 3.29 -10.93
C ILE A 371 26.78 2.25 -10.10
N GLU A 372 26.42 2.14 -8.82
CA GLU A 372 26.89 1.10 -7.91
C GLU A 372 25.73 0.17 -7.54
N ARG A 373 25.85 -1.12 -7.87
CA ARG A 373 24.86 -2.15 -7.50
C ARG A 373 25.15 -2.66 -6.09
N VAL A 374 24.18 -2.56 -5.19
CA VAL A 374 24.29 -3.00 -3.79
C VAL A 374 23.27 -4.09 -3.51
N PRO A 375 23.66 -5.21 -2.84
CA PRO A 375 22.72 -6.26 -2.47
C PRO A 375 21.54 -5.74 -1.64
N PHE A 376 20.32 -6.11 -2.02
CA PHE A 376 19.09 -5.59 -1.38
C PHE A 376 19.02 -5.90 0.11
N ALA A 377 19.54 -7.06 0.53
CA ALA A 377 19.57 -7.47 1.94
C ALA A 377 20.32 -6.47 2.84
N SER A 378 21.35 -5.79 2.30
CA SER A 378 22.13 -4.78 3.03
C SER A 378 21.73 -3.34 2.69
N TYR A 379 20.83 -3.15 1.74
CA TYR A 379 20.50 -1.84 1.18
C TYR A 379 19.95 -0.86 2.22
N ALA A 380 18.97 -1.29 3.00
CA ALA A 380 18.37 -0.46 4.05
C ALA A 380 19.37 -0.06 5.14
N ALA A 381 20.34 -0.94 5.47
CA ALA A 381 21.34 -0.68 6.50
C ALA A 381 22.48 0.23 6.01
N ASN A 382 22.87 0.13 4.73
CA ASN A 382 24.12 0.75 4.23
C ASN A 382 23.87 1.94 3.30
N VAL A 383 22.70 2.03 2.66
CA VAL A 383 22.41 3.03 1.61
C VAL A 383 21.34 4.03 2.06
N ALA A 384 20.18 3.56 2.52
CA ALA A 384 19.06 4.42 2.83
C ALA A 384 19.41 5.51 3.86
N GLY A 385 19.20 6.79 3.50
CA GLY A 385 19.53 7.96 4.31
C GLY A 385 21.04 8.24 4.50
N LYS A 386 21.91 7.35 4.01
CA LYS A 386 23.37 7.48 4.15
C LYS A 386 24.08 7.88 2.88
N ALA A 387 23.62 7.38 1.72
CA ALA A 387 24.16 7.74 0.43
C ALA A 387 23.77 9.16 0.03
N GLN A 388 24.55 9.78 -0.85
CA GLN A 388 24.23 11.09 -1.42
C GLN A 388 23.06 11.00 -2.41
N MET A 389 23.06 9.94 -3.23
CA MET A 389 22.08 9.67 -4.27
C MET A 389 21.84 8.16 -4.38
N TYR A 390 20.60 7.73 -4.47
CA TYR A 390 20.26 6.32 -4.62
C TYR A 390 18.83 6.14 -5.17
N VAL A 391 18.50 4.93 -5.60
CA VAL A 391 17.17 4.60 -6.10
C VAL A 391 16.40 3.87 -5.04
N ASP A 392 15.23 4.37 -4.67
CA ASP A 392 14.31 3.66 -3.78
C ASP A 392 12.87 3.88 -4.19
N GLY A 393 11.94 3.18 -3.55
CA GLY A 393 10.51 3.31 -3.81
C GLY A 393 9.67 2.58 -2.79
N TYR A 394 8.39 2.95 -2.73
CA TYR A 394 7.47 2.46 -1.70
C TYR A 394 6.13 2.09 -2.29
N PHE A 395 5.52 1.07 -1.68
CA PHE A 395 4.16 0.66 -2.00
C PHE A 395 3.14 1.73 -1.65
N ALA A 396 2.02 1.71 -2.38
CA ALA A 396 0.85 2.51 -2.08
C ALA A 396 0.48 2.47 -0.60
N ARG A 397 0.10 3.62 -0.07
CA ARG A 397 -0.40 3.77 1.29
C ARG A 397 -1.91 3.99 1.26
N PRO A 398 -2.65 3.51 2.29
CA PRO A 398 -4.11 3.56 2.29
C PRO A 398 -4.68 4.97 2.25
N THR A 399 -3.95 5.94 2.78
CA THR A 399 -4.42 7.33 2.86
C THR A 399 -3.36 8.30 2.34
N ILE A 400 -3.82 9.47 1.89
CA ILE A 400 -2.93 10.53 1.44
C ILE A 400 -1.99 11.00 2.57
N ASP A 401 -2.49 11.05 3.80
CA ASP A 401 -1.67 11.44 4.95
C ASP A 401 -0.54 10.44 5.19
N THR A 402 -0.84 9.14 5.22
CA THR A 402 0.19 8.09 5.40
C THR A 402 1.15 7.97 4.21
N ALA A 403 0.75 8.46 3.03
CA ALA A 403 1.61 8.54 1.85
C ALA A 403 2.53 9.77 1.87
N LEU A 404 2.16 10.85 2.53
CA LEU A 404 2.89 12.12 2.46
C LEU A 404 3.58 12.51 3.78
N TYR A 405 2.85 12.54 4.89
CA TYR A 405 3.37 13.07 6.16
C TYR A 405 4.65 12.36 6.62
N PRO A 406 4.73 11.03 6.68
CA PRO A 406 5.94 10.35 7.12
C PRO A 406 7.16 10.61 6.22
N PHE A 407 6.93 10.94 4.95
CA PHE A 407 7.98 11.11 3.93
C PHE A 407 8.42 12.57 3.76
N TYR A 408 7.52 13.54 3.91
CA TYR A 408 7.81 14.94 3.56
C TYR A 408 7.84 15.89 4.76
N HIS A 409 7.13 15.59 5.85
CA HIS A 409 7.25 16.41 7.08
C HIS A 409 8.63 16.23 7.70
N SER A 410 9.27 17.31 8.16
CA SER A 410 10.64 17.29 8.69
C SER A 410 10.81 16.34 9.90
N THR A 411 9.74 16.12 10.69
CA THR A 411 9.72 15.14 11.79
C THR A 411 9.31 13.73 11.34
N GLY A 412 8.98 13.55 10.07
CA GLY A 412 8.50 12.29 9.51
C GLY A 412 9.52 11.17 9.63
N SER A 413 9.06 9.98 10.05
CA SER A 413 9.95 8.84 10.32
C SER A 413 10.72 8.37 9.08
N TRP A 414 10.06 8.38 7.90
CA TRP A 414 10.72 8.03 6.65
C TRP A 414 11.55 9.17 6.09
N ASN A 415 11.14 10.44 6.24
CA ASN A 415 11.94 11.59 5.84
C ASN A 415 13.35 11.53 6.44
N ARG A 416 13.44 11.32 7.75
CA ARG A 416 14.71 11.21 8.49
C ARG A 416 15.56 10.01 8.10
N GLN A 417 14.98 9.01 7.46
CA GLN A 417 15.66 7.80 7.02
C GLN A 417 16.00 7.79 5.54
N LEU A 418 15.46 8.72 4.74
CA LEU A 418 15.60 8.71 3.29
C LEU A 418 16.32 9.93 2.76
N TRP A 419 15.63 11.07 2.71
CA TRP A 419 16.13 12.25 2.01
C TRP A 419 16.46 13.45 2.89
N LEU A 420 16.15 13.39 4.19
CA LEU A 420 16.52 14.42 5.18
C LEU A 420 16.10 15.83 4.75
N TYR A 421 14.89 15.92 4.23
CA TYR A 421 14.33 17.17 3.72
C TYR A 421 13.67 17.97 4.82
N ALA A 422 13.91 19.27 4.86
CA ALA A 422 13.26 20.19 5.78
C ALA A 422 12.75 21.42 5.01
N ASN A 423 11.45 21.68 5.07
CA ASN A 423 10.82 22.85 4.49
C ASN A 423 9.64 23.29 5.37
N PRO A 424 9.72 24.46 6.05
CA PRO A 424 8.68 24.92 6.96
C PRO A 424 7.30 25.05 6.29
N ARG A 425 7.24 25.41 5.01
CA ARG A 425 5.97 25.52 4.29
C ARG A 425 5.33 24.16 4.05
N VAL A 426 6.14 23.14 3.73
CA VAL A 426 5.66 21.76 3.59
C VAL A 426 5.14 21.22 4.92
N ASP A 427 5.86 21.46 6.02
CA ASP A 427 5.43 21.06 7.36
C ASP A 427 4.09 21.72 7.72
N GLU A 428 3.98 23.03 7.51
CA GLU A 428 2.73 23.80 7.76
C GLU A 428 1.56 23.23 6.96
N LEU A 429 1.76 22.95 5.65
CA LEU A 429 0.71 22.42 4.79
C LEU A 429 0.25 21.02 5.22
N LEU A 430 1.17 20.14 5.59
CA LEU A 430 0.84 18.80 6.05
C LEU A 430 0.11 18.82 7.40
N ASP A 431 0.53 19.69 8.33
CA ASP A 431 -0.16 19.89 9.60
C ASP A 431 -1.55 20.51 9.43
N LEU A 432 -1.69 21.45 8.49
CA LEU A 432 -2.98 22.07 8.17
C LEU A 432 -3.93 21.04 7.54
N ALA A 433 -3.43 20.17 6.65
CA ALA A 433 -4.24 19.12 6.04
C ALA A 433 -4.85 18.18 7.10
N ARG A 434 -4.08 17.82 8.13
CA ARG A 434 -4.56 17.00 9.25
C ARG A 434 -5.68 17.67 10.05
N LYS A 435 -5.65 19.00 10.17
CA LYS A 435 -6.65 19.80 10.91
C LYS A 435 -7.87 20.18 10.07
N THR A 436 -7.85 19.92 8.77
CA THR A 436 -8.88 20.35 7.82
C THR A 436 -9.83 19.22 7.48
N ASN A 437 -11.08 19.28 7.96
CA ASN A 437 -12.11 18.29 7.65
C ASN A 437 -12.85 18.60 6.33
N ASP A 438 -12.86 19.83 5.88
CA ASP A 438 -13.45 20.23 4.60
C ASP A 438 -12.61 19.69 3.43
N GLU A 439 -13.21 18.86 2.58
CA GLU A 439 -12.52 18.17 1.49
C GLU A 439 -11.98 19.13 0.43
N SER A 440 -12.72 20.17 0.09
CA SER A 440 -12.31 21.16 -0.92
C SER A 440 -11.10 21.97 -0.44
N LYS A 441 -11.11 22.40 0.82
CA LYS A 441 -9.97 23.09 1.43
C LYS A 441 -8.77 22.15 1.53
N ARG A 442 -8.97 20.92 1.93
CA ARG A 442 -7.90 19.91 2.02
C ARG A 442 -7.29 19.62 0.65
N LYS A 443 -8.10 19.56 -0.42
CA LYS A 443 -7.61 19.44 -1.78
C LYS A 443 -6.70 20.62 -2.17
N ALA A 444 -7.11 21.86 -1.87
CA ALA A 444 -6.31 23.04 -2.16
C ALA A 444 -4.95 23.02 -1.40
N ILE A 445 -4.94 22.53 -0.15
CA ILE A 445 -3.72 22.36 0.64
C ILE A 445 -2.77 21.36 -0.05
N PHE A 446 -3.28 20.22 -0.52
CA PHE A 446 -2.45 19.23 -1.21
C PHE A 446 -2.01 19.71 -2.62
N PHE A 447 -2.76 20.56 -3.27
CA PHE A 447 -2.33 21.19 -4.52
C PHE A 447 -1.13 22.11 -4.29
N GLU A 448 -1.19 22.95 -3.26
CA GLU A 448 -0.08 23.82 -2.86
C GLU A 448 1.14 22.99 -2.40
N PHE A 449 0.92 21.93 -1.62
CA PHE A 449 1.98 20.99 -1.24
C PHE A 449 2.74 20.45 -2.46
N GLN A 450 2.03 19.94 -3.47
CA GLN A 450 2.67 19.41 -4.68
C GLN A 450 3.46 20.46 -5.44
N LYS A 451 2.97 21.71 -5.46
CA LYS A 451 3.67 22.84 -6.08
C LYS A 451 5.00 23.13 -5.36
N VAL A 452 4.99 23.22 -4.03
CA VAL A 452 6.21 23.46 -3.24
C VAL A 452 7.20 22.31 -3.42
N VAL A 453 6.73 21.07 -3.47
CA VAL A 453 7.59 19.89 -3.69
C VAL A 453 8.18 19.86 -5.10
N ASP A 454 7.41 20.23 -6.14
CA ASP A 454 7.91 20.35 -7.51
C ASP A 454 8.97 21.45 -7.64
N GLU A 455 8.81 22.56 -6.90
CA GLU A 455 9.78 23.67 -6.88
C GLU A 455 11.05 23.34 -6.10
N THR A 456 10.95 22.65 -4.99
CA THR A 456 12.09 22.42 -4.08
C THR A 456 12.82 21.09 -4.30
N VAL A 457 12.20 20.20 -5.06
CA VAL A 457 12.78 18.91 -5.51
C VAL A 457 13.50 18.15 -4.37
N PRO A 458 12.82 17.70 -3.31
CA PRO A 458 13.48 16.91 -2.26
C PRO A 458 13.99 15.57 -2.77
N SER A 459 13.34 15.05 -3.81
CA SER A 459 13.65 13.82 -4.53
C SER A 459 12.97 13.85 -5.91
N ILE A 460 13.33 12.96 -6.82
CA ILE A 460 12.67 12.83 -8.12
C ILE A 460 11.81 11.58 -8.10
N ILE A 461 10.52 11.72 -7.76
CA ILE A 461 9.55 10.63 -7.93
C ILE A 461 9.31 10.47 -9.43
N ALA A 462 9.65 9.30 -9.96
CA ALA A 462 9.66 9.08 -11.40
C ALA A 462 8.27 8.83 -11.96
N TYR A 463 7.52 7.94 -11.31
CA TYR A 463 6.23 7.46 -11.78
C TYR A 463 5.39 6.87 -10.63
N ALA A 464 4.11 6.76 -10.89
CA ALA A 464 3.17 5.88 -10.19
C ALA A 464 3.02 4.61 -11.05
N ALA A 465 3.36 3.46 -10.48
CA ALA A 465 3.39 2.20 -11.20
C ALA A 465 1.98 1.58 -11.33
N LEU A 466 1.70 0.92 -12.45
CA LEU A 466 0.56 0.02 -12.57
C LEU A 466 0.88 -1.26 -11.78
N HIS A 467 -0.08 -1.78 -11.02
CA HIS A 467 -0.02 -3.13 -10.47
C HIS A 467 -0.93 -4.03 -11.27
N ALA A 468 -0.38 -5.13 -11.79
CA ALA A 468 -1.14 -6.09 -12.57
C ALA A 468 -0.93 -7.52 -12.05
N ASN A 469 -1.96 -8.33 -12.16
CA ASN A 469 -1.95 -9.75 -11.87
C ASN A 469 -2.31 -10.54 -13.13
N GLY A 470 -1.66 -11.70 -13.31
CA GLY A 470 -2.10 -12.68 -14.30
C GLY A 470 -3.25 -13.48 -13.70
N VAL A 471 -4.39 -13.53 -14.35
CA VAL A 471 -5.60 -14.20 -13.84
C VAL A 471 -6.17 -15.13 -14.89
N ARG A 472 -6.40 -16.38 -14.55
CA ARG A 472 -7.07 -17.31 -15.46
C ARG A 472 -8.51 -16.87 -15.71
N LYS A 473 -9.00 -17.09 -16.93
CA LYS A 473 -10.36 -16.62 -17.33
C LYS A 473 -11.48 -17.34 -16.59
N GLU A 474 -11.21 -18.51 -16.02
CA GLU A 474 -12.14 -19.26 -15.17
C GLU A 474 -12.31 -18.64 -13.76
N VAL A 475 -11.44 -17.70 -13.38
CA VAL A 475 -11.52 -16.96 -12.13
C VAL A 475 -12.43 -15.76 -12.32
N GLU A 476 -13.62 -15.80 -11.75
CA GLU A 476 -14.61 -14.73 -11.80
C GLU A 476 -14.56 -13.86 -10.55
N GLY A 477 -14.94 -12.59 -10.68
CA GLY A 477 -15.01 -11.64 -9.57
C GLY A 477 -13.63 -11.18 -9.03
N PHE A 478 -12.51 -11.64 -9.60
CA PHE A 478 -11.19 -11.15 -9.23
C PHE A 478 -10.94 -9.77 -9.83
N HIS A 479 -10.44 -8.86 -8.99
CA HIS A 479 -9.99 -7.54 -9.37
C HIS A 479 -8.71 -7.17 -8.61
N THR A 480 -7.76 -6.59 -9.32
CA THR A 480 -6.58 -6.00 -8.72
C THR A 480 -6.95 -4.73 -7.97
N THR A 481 -6.48 -4.61 -6.72
CA THR A 481 -6.75 -3.43 -5.88
C THR A 481 -5.61 -2.41 -5.98
N PRO A 482 -5.90 -1.10 -5.90
CA PRO A 482 -4.87 -0.06 -5.86
C PRO A 482 -3.92 -0.19 -4.67
N MET A 483 -4.39 -0.83 -3.60
CA MET A 483 -3.63 -1.07 -2.37
C MET A 483 -2.73 -2.30 -2.43
N GLN A 484 -2.78 -3.06 -3.52
CA GLN A 484 -1.93 -4.23 -3.73
C GLN A 484 -2.08 -5.31 -2.64
N TRP A 485 -3.30 -5.67 -2.29
CA TRP A 485 -3.65 -6.84 -1.49
C TRP A 485 -4.70 -7.70 -2.18
N LEU A 486 -4.92 -8.91 -1.69
CA LEU A 486 -5.92 -9.81 -2.23
C LEU A 486 -7.28 -9.59 -1.56
N GLU A 487 -8.29 -9.31 -2.37
CA GLU A 487 -9.71 -9.30 -1.98
C GLU A 487 -10.41 -10.45 -2.70
N LEU A 488 -10.61 -11.58 -2.01
CA LEU A 488 -11.05 -12.81 -2.62
C LEU A 488 -12.43 -13.32 -2.15
N LYS A 489 -13.12 -12.55 -1.31
CA LYS A 489 -14.40 -12.99 -0.74
C LYS A 489 -15.48 -13.21 -1.81
N GLU A 490 -15.49 -12.42 -2.87
CA GLU A 490 -16.45 -12.51 -3.97
C GLU A 490 -15.95 -13.34 -5.17
N VAL A 491 -14.72 -13.83 -5.10
CA VAL A 491 -14.11 -14.62 -6.17
C VAL A 491 -14.70 -16.01 -6.21
N SER A 492 -14.94 -16.51 -7.43
CA SER A 492 -15.42 -17.87 -7.71
C SER A 492 -14.65 -18.51 -8.87
N LEU A 493 -14.69 -19.84 -8.94
CA LEU A 493 -14.10 -20.63 -10.03
C LEU A 493 -15.19 -21.23 -10.90
N LYS A 494 -15.21 -20.89 -12.17
CA LYS A 494 -15.97 -21.64 -13.18
C LYS A 494 -15.19 -22.91 -13.54
N ARG A 495 -15.60 -24.03 -13.03
CA ARG A 495 -15.09 -25.36 -13.41
C ARG A 495 -16.14 -26.15 -14.14
#